data_f092e9fc2b08fad3c1d3cbeaa03de3c6
#
_entry.id   f092e9fc2b08fad3c1d3cbeaa03de3c6
#
_cell.length_a   1.000
_cell.length_b   1.000
_cell.length_c   1.000
_cell.angle_alpha   90.00
_cell.angle_beta   90.00
_cell.angle_gamma   90.00
#
_symmetry.space_group_name_H-M   'P 1'
#
loop_
_entity.id
_entity.type
_entity.pdbx_description
1 polymer ?
#
loop_
_entity_poly.entity_id
_entity_poly.type
_entity_poly.pdbx_seq_one_letter_code
_entity_poly.pdbx_strand_id
1 'polypeptide(L)'
;MNDFVFNIPFSVFQTTYRNHPLFDLKICSDDSKDVITALGASIPVHGGLDLTEEADIIVIAGWRNIEEAPTPELSAHLQKAVQRGAHITALCYGTYALAYTGLLDGRTAATHWLAEDDFVRRFPKIHLDTNRLYAEDGNFLTSAGAAGGLDCCLYLVRKIHGATVANDVARTLVAAPHREGGQAQFIHRPVERRTADDKINHLLDELRQNLATPYRLDDLAKKLAVSRRTFIRHFSQATGMNFGEWLTTERLWQVQDLLENTDLPIERIAEQSGFGSAANLRLQFKAKFKINPNAWRKVFGR
;
A
#
# COMPACT_ATOMS: atom_id res chain seq x y z
N MET A 1 -14.72 10.31 -7.32
CA MET A 1 -13.43 10.44 -6.60
C MET A 1 -13.67 10.27 -5.11
N ASN A 2 -12.76 9.61 -4.36
CA ASN A 2 -12.89 9.48 -2.91
C ASN A 2 -12.54 10.82 -2.26
N ASP A 3 -13.49 11.43 -1.56
CA ASP A 3 -13.38 12.77 -0.97
C ASP A 3 -12.24 12.86 0.05
N PHE A 4 -12.03 11.82 0.85
CA PHE A 4 -10.96 11.79 1.83
C PHE A 4 -9.58 11.87 1.17
N VAL A 5 -9.31 11.03 0.17
CA VAL A 5 -8.02 11.00 -0.52
C VAL A 5 -7.76 12.29 -1.29
N PHE A 6 -8.81 12.85 -1.89
CA PHE A 6 -8.73 14.12 -2.63
C PHE A 6 -8.37 15.29 -1.71
N ASN A 7 -8.95 15.34 -0.50
CA ASN A 7 -8.72 16.46 0.42
C ASN A 7 -7.35 16.41 1.14
N ILE A 8 -6.66 15.29 1.14
CA ILE A 8 -5.35 15.17 1.83
C ILE A 8 -4.31 16.16 1.29
N PRO A 9 -4.03 16.25 -0.03
CA PRO A 9 -3.08 17.22 -0.56
C PRO A 9 -3.43 18.66 -0.18
N PHE A 10 -4.72 19.02 -0.20
CA PHE A 10 -5.17 20.33 0.24
C PHE A 10 -4.81 20.60 1.67
N SER A 11 -5.19 19.70 2.58
CA SER A 11 -4.94 19.85 4.00
C SER A 11 -3.46 20.05 4.32
N VAL A 12 -2.58 19.37 3.57
CA VAL A 12 -1.12 19.46 3.78
C VAL A 12 -0.52 20.69 3.09
N PHE A 13 -0.82 20.90 1.80
CA PHE A 13 -0.10 21.86 0.99
C PHE A 13 -0.64 23.30 1.09
N GLN A 14 -1.88 23.49 1.58
CA GLN A 14 -2.40 24.82 1.95
C GLN A 14 -1.83 25.36 3.27
N THR A 15 -1.13 24.52 4.03
CA THR A 15 -0.56 24.94 5.32
C THR A 15 0.48 26.03 5.12
N THR A 16 0.46 27.01 5.99
CA THR A 16 1.47 28.07 6.03
C THR A 16 2.51 27.78 7.11
N TYR A 17 3.73 28.22 6.89
CA TYR A 17 4.77 28.21 7.90
C TYR A 17 5.24 29.65 8.16
N ARG A 18 5.14 30.12 9.40
CA ARG A 18 5.45 31.51 9.79
C ARG A 18 4.73 32.55 8.93
N ASN A 19 3.43 32.31 8.66
CA ASN A 19 2.55 33.14 7.82
C ASN A 19 2.93 33.21 6.33
N HIS A 20 3.80 32.31 5.84
CA HIS A 20 4.10 32.20 4.42
C HIS A 20 3.54 30.88 3.86
N PRO A 21 2.87 30.88 2.70
CA PRO A 21 2.44 29.66 2.04
C PRO A 21 3.66 28.81 1.67
N LEU A 22 3.56 27.49 1.85
CA LEU A 22 4.63 26.57 1.49
C LEU A 22 4.61 26.23 0.00
N PHE A 23 3.44 26.27 -0.63
CA PHE A 23 3.23 25.93 -2.03
C PHE A 23 2.23 26.90 -2.67
N ASP A 24 2.39 27.16 -3.96
CA ASP A 24 1.35 27.73 -4.83
C ASP A 24 0.49 26.59 -5.35
N LEU A 25 -0.57 26.25 -4.62
CA LEU A 25 -1.42 25.10 -4.92
C LEU A 25 -2.52 25.48 -5.91
N LYS A 26 -2.55 24.79 -7.04
CA LYS A 26 -3.61 24.94 -8.05
C LYS A 26 -4.31 23.60 -8.31
N ILE A 27 -5.59 23.66 -8.61
CA ILE A 27 -6.39 22.52 -9.02
C ILE A 27 -6.65 22.65 -10.51
N CYS A 28 -6.42 21.57 -11.24
CA CYS A 28 -6.80 21.49 -12.65
C CYS A 28 -7.61 20.22 -12.92
N SER A 29 -8.36 20.23 -14.00
CA SER A 29 -9.02 19.06 -14.56
C SER A 29 -8.77 18.99 -16.07
N ASP A 30 -8.93 17.79 -16.65
CA ASP A 30 -8.69 17.53 -18.08
C ASP A 30 -9.69 18.26 -19.00
N ASP A 31 -10.87 18.62 -18.49
CA ASP A 31 -11.91 19.36 -19.24
C ASP A 31 -12.13 20.80 -18.71
N SER A 32 -11.26 21.28 -17.84
CA SER A 32 -11.32 22.61 -17.20
C SER A 32 -12.63 22.87 -16.43
N LYS A 33 -13.39 21.83 -16.10
CA LYS A 33 -14.62 21.92 -15.33
C LYS A 33 -14.38 21.59 -13.87
N ASP A 34 -15.25 22.09 -13.02
CA ASP A 34 -15.27 21.79 -11.59
C ASP A 34 -15.26 20.27 -11.33
N VAL A 35 -14.49 19.87 -10.36
CA VAL A 35 -14.43 18.46 -9.93
C VAL A 35 -15.60 18.15 -9.03
N ILE A 36 -16.44 17.20 -9.44
CA ILE A 36 -17.53 16.69 -8.61
C ILE A 36 -17.03 15.52 -7.76
N THR A 37 -17.14 15.66 -6.44
CA THR A 37 -16.74 14.63 -5.48
C THR A 37 -17.77 13.51 -5.39
N ALA A 38 -17.43 12.41 -4.70
CA ALA A 38 -18.36 11.31 -4.48
C ALA A 38 -19.60 11.71 -3.67
N LEU A 39 -19.48 12.74 -2.81
CA LEU A 39 -20.59 13.30 -2.03
C LEU A 39 -21.41 14.34 -2.82
N GLY A 40 -21.05 14.63 -4.08
CA GLY A 40 -21.73 15.60 -4.93
C GLY A 40 -21.29 17.05 -4.71
N ALA A 41 -20.25 17.31 -3.92
CA ALA A 41 -19.69 18.64 -3.77
C ALA A 41 -18.95 19.07 -5.05
N SER A 42 -19.16 20.33 -5.49
CA SER A 42 -18.39 20.93 -6.57
C SER A 42 -17.16 21.63 -6.04
N ILE A 43 -16.01 21.30 -6.58
CA ILE A 43 -14.73 21.94 -6.24
C ILE A 43 -14.27 22.71 -7.47
N PRO A 44 -14.19 24.04 -7.38
CA PRO A 44 -13.77 24.87 -8.49
C PRO A 44 -12.32 24.59 -8.85
N VAL A 45 -12.04 24.50 -10.15
CA VAL A 45 -10.69 24.39 -10.68
C VAL A 45 -10.12 25.76 -11.03
N HIS A 46 -8.79 25.87 -11.02
CA HIS A 46 -8.09 27.10 -11.41
C HIS A 46 -7.85 27.17 -12.92
N GLY A 47 -7.94 26.03 -13.64
CA GLY A 47 -7.72 25.93 -15.07
C GLY A 47 -7.66 24.51 -15.57
N GLY A 48 -7.17 24.32 -16.79
CA GLY A 48 -6.99 23.06 -17.46
C GLY A 48 -5.59 22.45 -17.23
N LEU A 49 -5.24 21.51 -18.10
CA LEU A 49 -3.95 20.78 -18.04
C LEU A 49 -2.75 21.68 -18.34
N ASP A 50 -2.94 22.84 -18.96
CA ASP A 50 -1.91 23.88 -19.17
C ASP A 50 -1.21 24.27 -17.86
N LEU A 51 -1.91 24.25 -16.73
CA LEU A 51 -1.32 24.50 -15.41
C LEU A 51 -0.23 23.49 -15.03
N THR A 52 -0.19 22.33 -15.66
CA THR A 52 0.88 21.33 -15.43
C THR A 52 2.19 21.69 -16.10
N GLU A 53 2.21 22.62 -17.06
CA GLU A 53 3.40 22.97 -17.85
C GLU A 53 4.46 23.70 -17.01
N GLU A 54 4.06 24.40 -15.95
CA GLU A 54 4.96 25.13 -15.05
C GLU A 54 5.06 24.48 -13.65
N ALA A 55 4.23 23.47 -13.36
CA ALA A 55 4.20 22.87 -12.04
C ALA A 55 5.46 22.07 -11.72
N ASP A 56 6.12 22.36 -10.61
CA ASP A 56 7.26 21.57 -10.10
C ASP A 56 6.79 20.19 -9.56
N ILE A 57 5.55 20.14 -9.09
CA ILE A 57 4.93 18.94 -8.50
C ILE A 57 3.52 18.78 -9.06
N ILE A 58 3.21 17.60 -9.57
CA ILE A 58 1.86 17.24 -10.00
C ILE A 58 1.35 16.14 -9.07
N VAL A 59 0.16 16.33 -8.50
CA VAL A 59 -0.47 15.36 -7.59
C VAL A 59 -1.72 14.77 -8.24
N ILE A 60 -1.71 13.47 -8.50
CA ILE A 60 -2.88 12.70 -8.93
C ILE A 60 -3.54 12.16 -7.66
N ALA A 61 -4.54 12.88 -7.15
CA ALA A 61 -5.15 12.62 -5.84
C ALA A 61 -6.13 11.43 -5.81
N GLY A 62 -6.13 10.60 -6.83
CA GLY A 62 -7.00 9.44 -6.98
C GLY A 62 -7.37 9.22 -8.43
N TRP A 63 -8.11 8.15 -8.72
CA TRP A 63 -8.61 7.88 -10.06
C TRP A 63 -10.05 7.37 -10.00
N ARG A 64 -10.87 7.81 -10.95
CA ARG A 64 -12.32 7.54 -10.92
C ARG A 64 -12.67 6.09 -11.24
N ASN A 65 -11.94 5.49 -12.17
CA ASN A 65 -12.17 4.12 -12.64
C ASN A 65 -10.83 3.46 -12.99
N ILE A 66 -10.47 2.41 -12.30
CA ILE A 66 -9.20 1.69 -12.49
C ILE A 66 -9.10 0.99 -13.86
N GLU A 67 -10.22 0.80 -14.55
CA GLU A 67 -10.26 0.21 -15.89
C GLU A 67 -10.07 1.24 -17.01
N GLU A 68 -10.13 2.52 -16.67
CA GLU A 68 -10.08 3.63 -17.61
C GLU A 68 -8.68 4.26 -17.61
N ALA A 69 -8.03 4.26 -18.77
CA ALA A 69 -6.79 4.99 -18.96
C ALA A 69 -7.03 6.51 -18.93
N PRO A 70 -6.02 7.31 -18.52
CA PRO A 70 -6.09 8.77 -18.67
C PRO A 70 -6.23 9.15 -20.14
N THR A 71 -6.77 10.34 -20.39
CA THR A 71 -6.85 10.88 -21.74
C THR A 71 -5.45 10.96 -22.38
N PRO A 72 -5.34 10.85 -23.72
CA PRO A 72 -4.05 11.05 -24.40
C PRO A 72 -3.43 12.42 -24.07
N GLU A 73 -4.26 13.43 -23.87
CA GLU A 73 -3.84 14.77 -23.49
C GLU A 73 -3.20 14.79 -22.09
N LEU A 74 -3.89 14.26 -21.08
CA LEU A 74 -3.32 14.14 -19.71
C LEU A 74 -2.02 13.32 -19.70
N SER A 75 -2.00 12.23 -20.46
CA SER A 75 -0.79 11.39 -20.60
C SER A 75 0.38 12.18 -21.18
N ALA A 76 0.15 12.98 -22.24
CA ALA A 76 1.16 13.81 -22.86
C ALA A 76 1.67 14.90 -21.90
N HIS A 77 0.78 15.55 -21.14
CA HIS A 77 1.15 16.55 -20.14
C HIS A 77 2.03 15.94 -19.02
N LEU A 78 1.69 14.76 -18.52
CA LEU A 78 2.49 14.05 -17.50
C LEU A 78 3.88 13.68 -18.06
N GLN A 79 3.96 13.20 -19.31
CA GLN A 79 5.24 12.89 -19.96
C GLN A 79 6.13 14.13 -20.13
N LYS A 80 5.57 15.24 -20.59
CA LYS A 80 6.29 16.53 -20.71
C LYS A 80 6.78 17.04 -19.36
N ALA A 81 5.93 16.95 -18.32
CA ALA A 81 6.30 17.36 -16.97
C ALA A 81 7.49 16.55 -16.43
N VAL A 82 7.49 15.21 -16.63
CA VAL A 82 8.62 14.35 -16.25
C VAL A 82 9.90 14.71 -17.02
N GLN A 83 9.81 14.98 -18.33
CA GLN A 83 10.96 15.40 -19.14
C GLN A 83 11.56 16.72 -18.64
N ARG A 84 10.74 17.62 -18.13
CA ARG A 84 11.15 18.89 -17.53
C ARG A 84 11.74 18.72 -16.11
N GLY A 85 11.61 17.54 -15.50
CA GLY A 85 12.12 17.23 -14.18
C GLY A 85 11.08 17.40 -13.04
N ALA A 86 9.81 17.63 -13.34
CA ALA A 86 8.76 17.73 -12.35
C ALA A 86 8.59 16.42 -11.56
N HIS A 87 8.21 16.55 -10.29
CA HIS A 87 7.83 15.41 -9.46
C HIS A 87 6.36 15.03 -9.68
N ILE A 88 6.09 13.75 -9.91
CA ILE A 88 4.73 13.22 -10.01
C ILE A 88 4.40 12.43 -8.76
N THR A 89 3.39 12.86 -8.03
CA THR A 89 2.87 12.16 -6.85
C THR A 89 1.52 11.55 -7.17
N ALA A 90 1.36 10.25 -6.94
CA ALA A 90 0.08 9.56 -7.18
C ALA A 90 -0.41 8.90 -5.88
N LEU A 91 -1.62 9.25 -5.46
CA LEU A 91 -2.22 8.77 -4.22
C LEU A 91 -3.27 7.68 -4.51
N CYS A 92 -3.21 6.57 -3.78
CA CYS A 92 -4.21 5.51 -3.87
C CYS A 92 -4.35 4.98 -5.32
N TYR A 93 -5.57 4.97 -5.85
CA TYR A 93 -5.84 4.59 -7.24
C TYR A 93 -5.33 5.61 -8.29
N GLY A 94 -4.85 6.77 -7.88
CA GLY A 94 -4.10 7.67 -8.77
C GLY A 94 -2.87 7.02 -9.39
N THR A 95 -2.30 6.00 -8.73
CA THR A 95 -1.20 5.20 -9.27
C THR A 95 -1.58 4.46 -10.55
N TYR A 96 -2.87 4.09 -10.74
CA TYR A 96 -3.36 3.50 -12.01
C TYR A 96 -3.24 4.47 -13.16
N ALA A 97 -3.70 5.72 -12.99
CA ALA A 97 -3.59 6.74 -14.02
C ALA A 97 -2.13 6.92 -14.46
N LEU A 98 -1.21 6.97 -13.49
CA LEU A 98 0.22 7.09 -13.78
C LEU A 98 0.79 5.81 -14.44
N ALA A 99 0.35 4.62 -14.02
CA ALA A 99 0.79 3.35 -14.60
C ALA A 99 0.38 3.19 -16.08
N TYR A 100 -0.84 3.63 -16.44
CA TYR A 100 -1.30 3.61 -17.83
C TYR A 100 -0.45 4.45 -18.78
N THR A 101 0.23 5.49 -18.29
CA THR A 101 1.13 6.32 -19.13
C THR A 101 2.42 5.60 -19.50
N GLY A 102 2.75 4.45 -18.89
CA GLY A 102 4.02 3.74 -19.02
C GLY A 102 5.20 4.36 -18.25
N LEU A 103 5.00 5.49 -17.58
CA LEU A 103 6.07 6.20 -16.84
C LEU A 103 6.59 5.42 -15.62
N LEU A 104 5.82 4.45 -15.12
CA LEU A 104 6.23 3.58 -14.00
C LEU A 104 6.84 2.25 -14.45
N ASP A 105 6.96 1.95 -15.74
CA ASP A 105 7.56 0.69 -16.23
C ASP A 105 9.00 0.52 -15.68
N GLY A 106 9.29 -0.63 -15.07
CA GLY A 106 10.57 -0.94 -14.43
C GLY A 106 10.83 -0.26 -13.09
N ARG A 107 9.86 0.50 -12.54
CA ARG A 107 9.99 1.24 -11.29
C ARG A 107 9.24 0.58 -10.14
N THR A 108 9.61 0.97 -8.92
CA THR A 108 8.88 0.58 -7.71
C THR A 108 7.74 1.54 -7.47
N ALA A 109 6.55 1.00 -7.15
CA ALA A 109 5.37 1.78 -6.84
C ALA A 109 4.60 1.22 -5.64
N ALA A 110 3.82 2.06 -4.98
CA ALA A 110 2.85 1.68 -3.96
C ALA A 110 1.43 2.11 -4.41
N THR A 111 0.44 1.31 -4.09
CA THR A 111 -0.98 1.66 -4.25
C THR A 111 -1.78 1.06 -3.10
N HIS A 112 -3.09 1.27 -3.06
CA HIS A 112 -3.94 0.67 -2.04
C HIS A 112 -3.89 -0.86 -2.13
N TRP A 113 -3.71 -1.54 -1.01
CA TRP A 113 -3.53 -3.01 -0.94
C TRP A 113 -4.67 -3.80 -1.61
N LEU A 114 -5.92 -3.31 -1.56
CA LEU A 114 -7.06 -3.94 -2.23
C LEU A 114 -6.89 -4.04 -3.75
N ALA A 115 -6.01 -3.24 -4.33
CA ALA A 115 -5.75 -3.21 -5.76
C ALA A 115 -4.61 -4.15 -6.20
N GLU A 116 -3.92 -4.82 -5.29
CA GLU A 116 -2.68 -5.56 -5.58
C GLU A 116 -2.84 -6.52 -6.75
N ASP A 117 -3.86 -7.39 -6.69
CA ASP A 117 -4.09 -8.44 -7.68
C ASP A 117 -4.40 -7.89 -9.08
N ASP A 118 -5.24 -6.88 -9.14
CA ASP A 118 -5.60 -6.24 -10.40
C ASP A 118 -4.42 -5.45 -10.98
N PHE A 119 -3.73 -4.69 -10.13
CA PHE A 119 -2.62 -3.84 -10.56
C PHE A 119 -1.45 -4.66 -11.12
N VAL A 120 -1.01 -5.72 -10.42
CA VAL A 120 0.09 -6.58 -10.87
C VAL A 120 -0.26 -7.30 -12.17
N ARG A 121 -1.51 -7.76 -12.32
CA ARG A 121 -1.99 -8.40 -13.57
C ARG A 121 -1.99 -7.42 -14.73
N ARG A 122 -2.39 -6.17 -14.49
CA ARG A 122 -2.56 -5.13 -15.50
C ARG A 122 -1.24 -4.48 -15.91
N PHE A 123 -0.33 -4.31 -14.95
CA PHE A 123 0.96 -3.64 -15.13
C PHE A 123 2.15 -4.51 -14.68
N PRO A 124 2.41 -5.63 -15.37
CA PRO A 124 3.41 -6.63 -14.94
C PRO A 124 4.87 -6.12 -14.99
N LYS A 125 5.12 -4.97 -15.59
CA LYS A 125 6.45 -4.34 -15.63
C LYS A 125 6.73 -3.45 -14.42
N ILE A 126 5.74 -3.16 -13.59
CA ILE A 126 5.88 -2.29 -12.42
C ILE A 126 6.14 -3.16 -11.19
N HIS A 127 7.14 -2.80 -10.40
CA HIS A 127 7.45 -3.47 -9.13
C HIS A 127 6.54 -2.93 -8.02
N LEU A 128 5.34 -3.51 -7.90
CA LEU A 128 4.40 -3.10 -6.87
C LEU A 128 4.82 -3.62 -5.49
N ASP A 129 4.88 -2.72 -4.49
CA ASP A 129 5.11 -3.05 -3.09
C ASP A 129 3.96 -2.53 -2.22
N THR A 130 2.94 -3.36 -1.99
CA THR A 130 1.79 -3.05 -1.13
C THR A 130 2.10 -3.11 0.37
N ASN A 131 3.30 -3.56 0.76
CA ASN A 131 3.76 -3.49 2.14
C ASN A 131 4.31 -2.11 2.53
N ARG A 132 4.20 -1.11 1.65
CA ARG A 132 4.64 0.26 1.91
C ARG A 132 3.48 1.23 1.97
N LEU A 133 3.59 2.23 2.85
CA LEU A 133 2.66 3.37 2.87
C LEU A 133 2.85 4.26 1.65
N TYR A 134 4.11 4.46 1.25
CA TYR A 134 4.50 5.16 0.02
C TYR A 134 5.85 4.66 -0.48
N ALA A 135 6.08 4.79 -1.77
CA ALA A 135 7.32 4.44 -2.46
C ALA A 135 7.78 5.62 -3.31
N GLU A 136 9.06 5.91 -3.23
CA GLU A 136 9.74 6.89 -4.10
C GLU A 136 10.68 6.17 -5.04
N ASP A 137 10.62 6.50 -6.33
CA ASP A 137 11.52 6.02 -7.37
C ASP A 137 11.79 7.14 -8.39
N GLY A 138 12.95 7.77 -8.28
CA GLY A 138 13.30 8.95 -9.06
C GLY A 138 12.38 10.13 -8.76
N ASN A 139 11.70 10.65 -9.78
CA ASN A 139 10.76 11.77 -9.66
C ASN A 139 9.33 11.30 -9.37
N PHE A 140 9.12 10.02 -9.12
CA PHE A 140 7.81 9.47 -8.84
C PHE A 140 7.66 9.16 -7.35
N LEU A 141 6.55 9.59 -6.79
CA LEU A 141 6.14 9.29 -5.42
C LEU A 141 4.73 8.71 -5.46
N THR A 142 4.56 7.45 -5.06
CA THR A 142 3.28 6.75 -5.09
C THR A 142 2.89 6.28 -3.70
N SER A 143 1.62 6.23 -3.37
CA SER A 143 1.18 5.87 -2.03
C SER A 143 -0.03 4.95 -1.97
N ALA A 144 -0.16 4.26 -0.84
CA ALA A 144 -1.32 3.46 -0.48
C ALA A 144 -2.65 4.25 -0.45
N GLY A 145 -2.57 5.58 -0.39
CA GLY A 145 -3.76 6.42 -0.21
C GLY A 145 -4.30 6.39 1.22
N ALA A 146 -5.52 6.90 1.41
CA ALA A 146 -6.11 7.07 2.73
C ALA A 146 -5.10 7.69 3.71
N ALA A 147 -4.97 7.18 4.95
CA ALA A 147 -4.00 7.71 5.92
C ALA A 147 -2.54 7.67 5.42
N GLY A 148 -2.18 6.69 4.58
CA GLY A 148 -0.85 6.63 3.93
C GLY A 148 -0.59 7.77 2.94
N GLY A 149 -1.65 8.35 2.36
CA GLY A 149 -1.56 9.55 1.52
C GLY A 149 -1.12 10.78 2.30
N LEU A 150 -1.57 10.90 3.57
CA LEU A 150 -1.12 11.97 4.47
C LEU A 150 0.38 11.87 4.74
N ASP A 151 0.88 10.66 5.04
CA ASP A 151 2.31 10.44 5.26
C ASP A 151 3.14 10.74 4.02
N CYS A 152 2.63 10.38 2.85
CA CYS A 152 3.23 10.68 1.56
C CYS A 152 3.35 12.21 1.33
N CYS A 153 2.29 12.96 1.57
CA CYS A 153 2.30 14.43 1.45
C CYS A 153 3.23 15.07 2.48
N LEU A 154 3.24 14.62 3.73
CA LEU A 154 4.17 15.09 4.77
C LEU A 154 5.62 14.76 4.43
N TYR A 155 5.87 13.58 3.83
CA TYR A 155 7.20 13.23 3.30
C TYR A 155 7.66 14.22 2.23
N LEU A 156 6.77 14.62 1.31
CA LEU A 156 7.08 15.60 0.27
C LEU A 156 7.42 16.97 0.86
N VAL A 157 6.64 17.45 1.85
CA VAL A 157 6.98 18.67 2.61
C VAL A 157 8.35 18.56 3.25
N ARG A 158 8.66 17.41 3.88
CA ARG A 158 9.96 17.15 4.53
C ARG A 158 11.11 17.20 3.53
N LYS A 159 10.92 16.63 2.36
CA LYS A 159 11.93 16.58 1.30
C LYS A 159 12.26 17.98 0.77
N ILE A 160 11.25 18.83 0.62
CA ILE A 160 11.38 20.17 -0.01
C ILE A 160 11.73 21.24 1.02
N HIS A 161 11.03 21.27 2.14
CA HIS A 161 11.12 22.33 3.15
C HIS A 161 11.86 21.90 4.44
N GLY A 162 12.29 20.66 4.53
CA GLY A 162 13.03 20.11 5.66
C GLY A 162 12.14 19.61 6.82
N ALA A 163 12.81 18.92 7.76
CA ALA A 163 12.14 18.20 8.85
C ALA A 163 11.35 19.12 9.80
N THR A 164 11.88 20.32 10.09
CA THR A 164 11.25 21.27 11.02
C THR A 164 9.89 21.74 10.51
N VAL A 165 9.82 22.12 9.24
CA VAL A 165 8.59 22.57 8.59
C VAL A 165 7.58 21.43 8.53
N ALA A 166 8.00 20.23 8.09
CA ALA A 166 7.11 19.07 8.03
C ALA A 166 6.55 18.67 9.39
N ASN A 167 7.36 18.77 10.45
CA ASN A 167 6.89 18.50 11.82
C ASN A 167 5.86 19.54 12.30
N ASP A 168 5.99 20.80 11.92
CA ASP A 168 5.03 21.83 12.24
C ASP A 168 3.70 21.61 11.50
N VAL A 169 3.76 21.31 10.20
CA VAL A 169 2.56 20.93 9.42
C VAL A 169 1.87 19.72 10.05
N ALA A 170 2.63 18.67 10.40
CA ALA A 170 2.08 17.48 11.05
C ALA A 170 1.38 17.81 12.38
N ARG A 171 1.97 18.68 13.23
CA ARG A 171 1.33 19.12 14.48
C ARG A 171 0.03 19.88 14.23
N THR A 172 0.00 20.77 13.23
CA THR A 172 -1.22 21.50 12.85
C THR A 172 -2.33 20.55 12.43
N LEU A 173 -1.98 19.45 11.75
CA LEU A 173 -2.92 18.41 11.30
C LEU A 173 -3.20 17.34 12.37
N VAL A 174 -2.62 17.46 13.57
CA VAL A 174 -2.71 16.46 14.65
C VAL A 174 -2.28 15.06 14.13
N ALA A 175 -1.29 15.04 13.24
CA ALA A 175 -0.73 13.82 12.65
C ALA A 175 0.61 13.46 13.27
N ALA A 176 1.01 12.18 13.16
CA ALA A 176 2.34 11.75 13.54
C ALA A 176 3.40 12.50 12.70
N PRO A 177 4.46 13.05 13.31
CA PRO A 177 5.42 13.88 12.59
C PRO A 177 6.15 13.15 11.46
N HIS A 178 6.29 11.85 11.55
CA HIS A 178 6.94 11.02 10.53
C HIS A 178 6.55 9.56 10.69
N ARG A 179 6.05 8.97 9.60
CA ARG A 179 6.00 7.52 9.41
C ARG A 179 6.82 7.19 8.18
N GLU A 180 7.73 6.23 8.30
CA GLU A 180 8.54 5.79 7.16
C GLU A 180 7.66 5.12 6.10
N GLY A 181 7.92 5.40 4.83
CA GLY A 181 7.22 4.79 3.71
C GLY A 181 7.28 3.26 3.73
N GLY A 182 8.36 2.70 4.27
CA GLY A 182 8.54 1.26 4.44
C GLY A 182 7.71 0.62 5.58
N GLN A 183 6.89 1.39 6.30
CA GLN A 183 5.94 0.81 7.24
C GLN A 183 4.82 0.11 6.47
N ALA A 184 4.50 -1.13 6.86
CA ALA A 184 3.45 -1.91 6.22
C ALA A 184 2.08 -1.23 6.33
N GLN A 185 1.28 -1.34 5.28
CA GLN A 185 -0.16 -1.06 5.35
C GLN A 185 -0.78 -2.02 6.36
N PHE A 186 -1.73 -1.54 7.19
CA PHE A 186 -2.46 -2.42 8.10
C PHE A 186 -3.48 -3.22 7.28
N ILE A 187 -3.04 -4.37 6.77
CA ILE A 187 -3.84 -5.23 5.91
C ILE A 187 -4.45 -6.30 6.80
N HIS A 188 -5.79 -6.40 6.83
CA HIS A 188 -6.44 -7.64 7.22
C HIS A 188 -6.06 -8.72 6.21
N ARG A 189 -6.09 -10.00 6.65
CA ARG A 189 -5.73 -11.16 5.82
C ARG A 189 -6.12 -10.96 4.36
N PRO A 190 -5.18 -11.10 3.39
CA PRO A 190 -5.50 -10.96 1.98
C PRO A 190 -6.65 -11.89 1.60
N VAL A 191 -7.56 -11.41 0.75
CA VAL A 191 -8.64 -12.25 0.20
C VAL A 191 -8.00 -13.46 -0.47
N GLU A 192 -8.50 -14.65 -0.14
CA GLU A 192 -7.92 -15.91 -0.59
C GLU A 192 -7.85 -15.96 -2.11
N ARG A 193 -6.64 -16.04 -2.66
CA ARG A 193 -6.43 -16.41 -4.05
C ARG A 193 -6.68 -17.90 -4.17
N ARG A 194 -7.77 -18.31 -4.80
CA ARG A 194 -7.92 -19.67 -5.27
C ARG A 194 -7.00 -19.86 -6.48
N THR A 195 -6.18 -20.89 -6.43
CA THR A 195 -5.32 -21.26 -7.54
C THR A 195 -6.11 -22.05 -8.58
N ALA A 196 -5.56 -22.24 -9.77
CA ALA A 196 -6.15 -23.13 -10.77
C ALA A 196 -6.02 -24.64 -10.41
N ASP A 197 -5.32 -24.96 -9.31
CA ASP A 197 -5.11 -26.33 -8.83
C ASP A 197 -5.97 -26.61 -7.59
N ASP A 198 -7.11 -27.29 -7.78
CA ASP A 198 -8.04 -27.62 -6.70
C ASP A 198 -7.42 -28.44 -5.58
N LYS A 199 -6.44 -29.32 -5.88
CA LYS A 199 -5.75 -30.12 -4.86
C LYS A 199 -4.90 -29.24 -3.95
N ILE A 200 -4.25 -28.24 -4.52
CA ILE A 200 -3.50 -27.24 -3.72
C ILE A 200 -4.47 -26.41 -2.91
N ASN A 201 -5.60 -25.95 -3.47
CA ASN A 201 -6.60 -25.17 -2.73
C ASN A 201 -7.11 -25.94 -1.50
N HIS A 202 -7.49 -27.23 -1.67
CA HIS A 202 -7.91 -28.07 -0.55
C HIS A 202 -6.83 -28.25 0.51
N LEU A 203 -5.58 -28.40 0.10
CA LEU A 203 -4.45 -28.48 1.02
C LEU A 203 -4.27 -27.18 1.80
N LEU A 204 -4.34 -26.03 1.15
CA LEU A 204 -4.22 -24.72 1.78
C LEU A 204 -5.31 -24.51 2.85
N ASP A 205 -6.56 -24.90 2.53
CA ASP A 205 -7.69 -24.79 3.47
C ASP A 205 -7.47 -25.68 4.71
N GLU A 206 -6.98 -26.89 4.53
CA GLU A 206 -6.66 -27.81 5.64
C GLU A 206 -5.51 -27.28 6.50
N LEU A 207 -4.44 -26.79 5.88
CA LEU A 207 -3.30 -26.22 6.59
C LEU A 207 -3.71 -25.02 7.45
N ARG A 208 -4.60 -24.17 6.94
CA ARG A 208 -5.15 -23.02 7.67
C ARG A 208 -5.96 -23.41 8.90
N GLN A 209 -6.69 -24.53 8.83
CA GLN A 209 -7.44 -25.04 9.99
C GLN A 209 -6.53 -25.57 11.08
N ASN A 210 -5.27 -25.91 10.76
CA ASN A 210 -4.35 -26.63 11.65
C ASN A 210 -2.97 -25.96 11.72
N LEU A 211 -2.90 -24.63 11.80
CA LEU A 211 -1.64 -23.87 11.75
C LEU A 211 -0.65 -24.20 12.87
N ALA A 212 -1.13 -24.67 14.04
CA ALA A 212 -0.28 -25.08 15.16
C ALA A 212 0.52 -26.37 14.88
N THR A 213 0.08 -27.18 13.93
CA THR A 213 0.69 -28.47 13.63
C THR A 213 2.07 -28.30 12.99
N PRO A 214 3.10 -29.06 13.39
CA PRO A 214 4.35 -29.13 12.69
C PRO A 214 4.20 -29.93 11.38
N TYR A 215 4.57 -29.35 10.26
CA TYR A 215 4.48 -29.99 8.94
C TYR A 215 5.84 -30.35 8.38
N ARG A 216 5.91 -31.52 7.72
CA ARG A 216 7.06 -31.96 6.95
C ARG A 216 6.71 -31.98 5.46
N LEU A 217 7.58 -31.42 4.63
CA LEU A 217 7.33 -31.33 3.18
C LEU A 217 7.11 -32.70 2.54
N ASP A 218 7.79 -33.75 3.06
CA ASP A 218 7.65 -35.11 2.53
C ASP A 218 6.27 -35.70 2.77
N ASP A 219 5.65 -35.38 3.91
CA ASP A 219 4.30 -35.85 4.27
C ASP A 219 3.23 -35.12 3.41
N LEU A 220 3.40 -33.83 3.17
CA LEU A 220 2.54 -33.05 2.29
C LEU A 220 2.64 -33.52 0.83
N ALA A 221 3.84 -33.81 0.35
CA ALA A 221 4.06 -34.35 -0.98
C ALA A 221 3.40 -35.72 -1.15
N LYS A 222 3.56 -36.61 -0.17
CA LYS A 222 2.88 -37.93 -0.16
C LYS A 222 1.36 -37.77 -0.20
N LYS A 223 0.80 -36.84 0.58
CA LYS A 223 -0.63 -36.60 0.61
C LYS A 223 -1.20 -36.21 -0.75
N LEU A 224 -0.45 -35.44 -1.54
CA LEU A 224 -0.83 -35.08 -2.92
C LEU A 224 -0.41 -36.11 -3.97
N ALA A 225 0.20 -37.24 -3.55
CA ALA A 225 0.73 -38.29 -4.42
C ALA A 225 1.76 -37.74 -5.45
N VAL A 226 2.64 -36.83 -5.03
CA VAL A 226 3.69 -36.25 -5.86
C VAL A 226 5.07 -36.37 -5.19
N SER A 227 6.15 -36.17 -5.96
CA SER A 227 7.48 -36.04 -5.37
C SER A 227 7.63 -34.73 -4.61
N ARG A 228 8.51 -34.66 -3.60
CA ARG A 228 8.84 -33.45 -2.86
C ARG A 228 9.21 -32.27 -3.78
N ARG A 229 10.00 -32.53 -4.83
CA ARG A 229 10.39 -31.52 -5.83
C ARG A 229 9.18 -30.99 -6.59
N THR A 230 8.26 -31.86 -6.98
CA THR A 230 7.02 -31.50 -7.68
C THR A 230 6.12 -30.69 -6.75
N PHE A 231 5.98 -31.10 -5.49
CA PHE A 231 5.23 -30.36 -4.48
C PHE A 231 5.74 -28.93 -4.32
N ILE A 232 7.04 -28.75 -4.08
CA ILE A 232 7.65 -27.41 -3.90
C ILE A 232 7.37 -26.51 -5.10
N ARG A 233 7.54 -27.05 -6.32
CA ARG A 233 7.29 -26.29 -7.56
C ARG A 233 5.82 -25.88 -7.69
N HIS A 234 4.88 -26.82 -7.53
CA HIS A 234 3.44 -26.55 -7.65
C HIS A 234 2.96 -25.60 -6.56
N PHE A 235 3.42 -25.81 -5.33
CA PHE A 235 3.07 -24.92 -4.21
C PHE A 235 3.55 -23.48 -4.46
N SER A 236 4.82 -23.32 -4.89
CA SER A 236 5.36 -21.99 -5.18
C SER A 236 4.69 -21.32 -6.39
N GLN A 237 4.33 -22.08 -7.42
CA GLN A 237 3.57 -21.57 -8.56
C GLN A 237 2.16 -21.14 -8.15
N ALA A 238 1.51 -21.87 -7.25
CA ALA A 238 0.17 -21.61 -6.80
C ALA A 238 0.08 -20.44 -5.80
N THR A 239 1.06 -20.32 -4.89
CA THR A 239 1.03 -19.34 -3.79
C THR A 239 1.96 -18.15 -3.99
N GLY A 240 2.87 -18.21 -4.97
CA GLY A 240 3.92 -17.21 -5.15
C GLY A 240 5.02 -17.26 -4.07
N MET A 241 4.97 -18.19 -3.11
CA MET A 241 5.86 -18.27 -1.96
C MET A 241 6.40 -19.70 -1.76
N ASN A 242 7.52 -19.87 -1.06
CA ASN A 242 7.87 -21.18 -0.54
C ASN A 242 6.97 -21.56 0.65
N PHE A 243 6.88 -22.87 0.94
CA PHE A 243 5.99 -23.38 1.98
C PHE A 243 6.27 -22.79 3.38
N GLY A 244 7.54 -22.60 3.75
CA GLY A 244 7.91 -22.05 5.06
C GLY A 244 7.50 -20.58 5.22
N GLU A 245 7.69 -19.78 4.19
CA GLU A 245 7.26 -18.37 4.16
C GLU A 245 5.75 -18.28 4.21
N TRP A 246 5.05 -19.08 3.41
CA TRP A 246 3.60 -19.11 3.41
C TRP A 246 3.05 -19.51 4.79
N LEU A 247 3.54 -20.60 5.38
CA LEU A 247 3.08 -21.05 6.69
C LEU A 247 3.35 -20.01 7.78
N THR A 248 4.52 -19.37 7.76
CA THR A 248 4.86 -18.30 8.71
C THR A 248 3.91 -17.12 8.55
N THR A 249 3.57 -16.76 7.32
CA THR A 249 2.64 -15.67 7.01
C THR A 249 1.23 -15.99 7.52
N GLU A 250 0.70 -17.17 7.26
CA GLU A 250 -0.63 -17.58 7.76
C GLU A 250 -0.68 -17.62 9.30
N ARG A 251 0.38 -18.11 9.93
CA ARG A 251 0.52 -18.07 11.40
C ARG A 251 0.52 -16.66 11.97
N LEU A 252 1.20 -15.72 11.29
CA LEU A 252 1.22 -14.31 11.71
C LEU A 252 -0.14 -13.65 11.57
N TRP A 253 -0.94 -14.01 10.55
CA TRP A 253 -2.32 -13.54 10.42
C TRP A 253 -3.21 -14.08 11.57
N GLN A 254 -3.05 -15.35 11.93
CA GLN A 254 -3.74 -15.90 13.10
C GLN A 254 -3.33 -15.19 14.41
N VAL A 255 -2.04 -14.88 14.58
CA VAL A 255 -1.57 -14.09 15.74
C VAL A 255 -2.22 -12.73 15.78
N GLN A 256 -2.31 -12.03 14.65
CA GLN A 256 -2.98 -10.75 14.54
C GLN A 256 -4.43 -10.84 15.00
N ASP A 257 -5.20 -11.78 14.45
CA ASP A 257 -6.60 -12.02 14.82
C ASP A 257 -6.75 -12.29 16.33
N LEU A 258 -5.91 -13.15 16.90
CA LEU A 258 -5.93 -13.44 18.33
C LEU A 258 -5.55 -12.23 19.20
N LEU A 259 -4.64 -11.38 18.75
CA LEU A 259 -4.26 -10.14 19.46
C LEU A 259 -5.39 -9.11 19.46
N GLU A 260 -6.15 -9.02 18.37
CA GLU A 260 -7.24 -8.07 18.20
C GLU A 260 -8.53 -8.51 18.89
N ASN A 261 -8.80 -9.81 18.91
CA ASN A 261 -10.09 -10.35 19.34
C ASN A 261 -10.08 -11.08 20.70
N THR A 262 -8.88 -11.23 21.33
CA THR A 262 -8.76 -11.95 22.60
C THR A 262 -7.77 -11.30 23.56
N ASP A 263 -7.93 -11.59 24.87
CA ASP A 263 -6.99 -11.20 25.91
C ASP A 263 -5.95 -12.29 26.23
N LEU A 264 -5.78 -13.27 25.34
CA LEU A 264 -4.84 -14.38 25.56
C LEU A 264 -3.39 -13.86 25.77
N PRO A 265 -2.64 -14.43 26.73
CA PRO A 265 -1.22 -14.14 26.88
C PRO A 265 -0.44 -14.46 25.60
N ILE A 266 0.63 -13.72 25.34
CA ILE A 266 1.46 -13.91 24.12
C ILE A 266 2.00 -15.34 24.02
N GLU A 267 2.28 -15.96 25.16
CA GLU A 267 2.74 -17.35 25.26
C GLU A 267 1.69 -18.33 24.72
N ARG A 268 0.43 -18.12 25.06
CA ARG A 268 -0.69 -18.95 24.57
C ARG A 268 -0.97 -18.69 23.09
N ILE A 269 -0.87 -17.45 22.64
CA ILE A 269 -0.97 -17.12 21.23
C ILE A 269 0.14 -17.80 20.43
N ALA A 270 1.39 -17.80 20.92
CA ALA A 270 2.50 -18.46 20.26
C ALA A 270 2.28 -19.98 20.11
N GLU A 271 1.74 -20.61 21.15
CA GLU A 271 1.41 -22.03 21.15
C GLU A 271 0.29 -22.34 20.13
N GLN A 272 -0.81 -21.62 20.20
CA GLN A 272 -1.97 -21.81 19.31
C GLN A 272 -1.67 -21.53 17.84
N SER A 273 -0.72 -20.61 17.58
CA SER A 273 -0.30 -20.25 16.22
C SER A 273 0.92 -21.02 15.72
N GLY A 274 1.42 -22.00 16.48
CA GLY A 274 2.50 -22.89 16.05
C GLY A 274 3.90 -22.24 15.98
N PHE A 275 4.14 -21.15 16.72
CA PHE A 275 5.47 -20.53 16.81
C PHE A 275 6.39 -21.23 17.82
N GLY A 276 5.86 -22.12 18.65
CA GLY A 276 6.61 -22.89 19.65
C GLY A 276 7.10 -22.07 20.83
N SER A 277 7.38 -20.77 20.66
CA SER A 277 7.76 -19.87 21.77
C SER A 277 7.33 -18.43 21.51
N ALA A 278 7.04 -17.69 22.58
CA ALA A 278 6.76 -16.26 22.53
C ALA A 278 7.92 -15.43 21.97
N ALA A 279 9.14 -15.86 22.18
CA ALA A 279 10.33 -15.18 21.65
C ALA A 279 10.37 -15.25 20.12
N ASN A 280 10.15 -16.42 19.55
CA ASN A 280 10.07 -16.60 18.09
C ASN A 280 8.89 -15.82 17.49
N LEU A 281 7.70 -15.88 18.13
CA LEU A 281 6.55 -15.09 17.71
C LEU A 281 6.90 -13.59 17.68
N ARG A 282 7.46 -13.04 18.76
CA ARG A 282 7.83 -11.61 18.82
C ARG A 282 8.80 -11.22 17.72
N LEU A 283 9.79 -12.07 17.44
CA LEU A 283 10.77 -11.84 16.37
C LEU A 283 10.10 -11.77 15.01
N GLN A 284 9.33 -12.80 14.64
CA GLN A 284 8.67 -12.91 13.34
C GLN A 284 7.60 -11.84 13.16
N PHE A 285 6.80 -11.57 14.19
CA PHE A 285 5.76 -10.55 14.16
C PHE A 285 6.36 -9.14 13.96
N LYS A 286 7.42 -8.80 14.72
CA LYS A 286 8.12 -7.51 14.55
C LYS A 286 8.80 -7.40 13.18
N ALA A 287 9.35 -8.49 12.65
CA ALA A 287 9.94 -8.50 11.31
C ALA A 287 8.90 -8.18 10.22
N LYS A 288 7.68 -8.75 10.33
CA LYS A 288 6.58 -8.56 9.36
C LYS A 288 5.88 -7.22 9.53
N PHE A 289 5.42 -6.90 10.75
CA PHE A 289 4.53 -5.75 11.01
C PHE A 289 5.26 -4.52 11.53
N LYS A 290 6.59 -4.57 11.75
CA LYS A 290 7.45 -3.49 12.28
C LYS A 290 7.08 -2.99 13.68
N ILE A 291 6.13 -3.62 14.35
CA ILE A 291 5.64 -3.32 15.70
C ILE A 291 5.60 -4.62 16.50
N ASN A 292 5.78 -4.57 17.82
CA ASN A 292 5.71 -5.78 18.65
C ASN A 292 4.25 -6.17 18.97
N PRO A 293 3.98 -7.47 19.30
CA PRO A 293 2.61 -7.94 19.55
C PRO A 293 1.86 -7.18 20.65
N ASN A 294 2.53 -6.80 21.76
CA ASN A 294 1.88 -6.06 22.82
C ASN A 294 1.50 -4.64 22.40
N ALA A 295 2.34 -3.97 21.62
CA ALA A 295 2.01 -2.65 21.09
C ALA A 295 0.88 -2.76 20.04
N TRP A 296 0.85 -3.82 19.22
CA TRP A 296 -0.27 -4.12 18.31
C TRP A 296 -1.58 -4.22 19.08
N ARG A 297 -1.64 -5.05 20.13
CA ARG A 297 -2.84 -5.20 20.98
C ARG A 297 -3.32 -3.89 21.58
N LYS A 298 -2.40 -3.01 22.04
CA LYS A 298 -2.78 -1.70 22.59
C LYS A 298 -3.44 -0.77 21.56
N VAL A 299 -3.13 -0.95 20.27
CA VAL A 299 -3.64 -0.09 19.19
C VAL A 299 -4.91 -0.65 18.58
N PHE A 300 -4.98 -1.98 18.42
CA PHE A 300 -6.01 -2.66 17.64
C PHE A 300 -6.85 -3.66 18.44
N GLY A 301 -6.44 -4.03 19.65
CA GLY A 301 -7.20 -4.93 20.52
C GLY A 301 -8.43 -4.25 21.11
N ARG A 302 -9.34 -5.10 21.61
CA ARG A 302 -10.58 -4.66 22.25
C ARG A 302 -10.32 -3.83 23.50
#